data_27f1335da94deb78bb0d2a4d27fe17d6
#
_entry.id   27f1335da94deb78bb0d2a4d27fe17d6
#
_cell.length_a   1.000
_cell.length_b   1.000
_cell.length_c   1.000
_cell.angle_alpha   90.00
_cell.angle_beta   90.00
_cell.angle_gamma   90.00
#
_symmetry.space_group_name_H-M   'P 1'
#
loop_
_entity.id
_entity.type
_entity.pdbx_description
1 polymer ?
#
loop_
_entity_poly.entity_id
_entity_poly.type
_entity_poly.pdbx_seq_one_letter_code
_entity_poly.pdbx_strand_id
1 'polypeptide(L)'
;MDKEKRMSDEIRKIMEEELKAQGTPSLRKFAEYLMECMAKDGDGKVSHATIINWKNGKPPATDFLEDMLAVYPTSDRRFQFALRMLAAKSPHIWGKDGIVWSLKARLPKAE
;
A
#
# COMPACT_ATOMS: atom_id res chain seq x y z
N MET A 1 6.69 -7.23 -20.59
CA MET A 1 5.92 -6.26 -21.28
C MET A 1 4.51 -6.11 -20.72
N ASP A 2 3.70 -7.12 -20.92
CA ASP A 2 2.33 -7.03 -20.44
C ASP A 2 2.23 -7.04 -18.93
N LYS A 3 3.17 -7.69 -18.24
CA LYS A 3 3.17 -7.73 -16.78
C LYS A 3 3.40 -6.36 -16.17
N GLU A 4 4.33 -5.60 -16.72
CA GLU A 4 4.61 -4.25 -16.21
C GLU A 4 3.45 -3.32 -16.44
N LYS A 5 2.84 -3.42 -17.61
CA LYS A 5 1.68 -2.60 -17.93
C LYS A 5 0.50 -2.93 -17.02
N ARG A 6 0.26 -4.23 -16.80
CA ARG A 6 -0.81 -4.64 -15.91
C ARG A 6 -0.59 -4.13 -14.50
N MET A 7 0.64 -4.23 -14.01
CA MET A 7 0.97 -3.73 -12.69
C MET A 7 0.73 -2.23 -12.62
N SER A 8 1.26 -1.49 -13.60
CA SER A 8 1.07 -0.04 -13.61
C SER A 8 -0.40 0.37 -13.65
N ASP A 9 -1.18 -0.31 -14.48
CA ASP A 9 -2.60 -0.02 -14.58
C ASP A 9 -3.34 -0.32 -13.28
N GLU A 10 -2.97 -1.42 -12.63
CA GLU A 10 -3.57 -1.79 -11.35
C GLU A 10 -3.18 -0.80 -10.26
N ILE A 11 -1.92 -0.37 -10.22
CA ILE A 11 -1.46 0.63 -9.25
C ILE A 11 -2.24 1.93 -9.43
N ARG A 12 -2.39 2.40 -10.68
CA ARG A 12 -3.17 3.62 -10.95
C ARG A 12 -4.61 3.47 -10.48
N LYS A 13 -5.20 2.33 -10.75
CA LYS A 13 -6.59 2.06 -10.35
C LYS A 13 -6.74 2.08 -8.84
N ILE A 14 -5.82 1.43 -8.12
CA ILE A 14 -5.85 1.42 -6.67
C ILE A 14 -5.74 2.83 -6.12
N MET A 15 -4.80 3.62 -6.67
CA MET A 15 -4.63 5.02 -6.23
C MET A 15 -5.87 5.84 -6.47
N GLU A 16 -6.46 5.70 -7.66
CA GLU A 16 -7.66 6.45 -8.01
C GLU A 16 -8.82 6.11 -7.08
N GLU A 17 -9.02 4.82 -6.84
CA GLU A 17 -10.11 4.38 -5.96
C GLU A 17 -9.90 4.84 -4.54
N GLU A 18 -8.67 4.76 -4.04
CA GLU A 18 -8.41 5.13 -2.66
C GLU A 18 -8.51 6.64 -2.46
N LEU A 19 -7.98 7.44 -3.38
CA LEU A 19 -8.11 8.89 -3.29
C LEU A 19 -9.57 9.30 -3.31
N LYS A 20 -10.35 8.67 -4.16
CA LYS A 20 -11.77 8.94 -4.27
C LYS A 20 -12.50 8.59 -2.97
N ALA A 21 -12.17 7.44 -2.40
CA ALA A 21 -12.77 6.99 -1.15
C ALA A 21 -12.45 7.90 0.02
N GLN A 22 -11.30 8.58 -0.03
CA GLN A 22 -10.90 9.51 1.01
C GLN A 22 -11.39 10.94 0.78
N GLY A 23 -12.23 11.15 -0.22
CA GLY A 23 -12.78 12.47 -0.51
C GLY A 23 -11.87 13.35 -1.35
N THR A 24 -11.00 12.74 -2.13
CA THR A 24 -10.05 13.42 -3.02
C THR A 24 -9.21 14.45 -2.27
N PRO A 25 -8.48 14.04 -1.22
CA PRO A 25 -7.65 14.96 -0.47
C PRO A 25 -6.44 15.41 -1.29
N SER A 26 -5.76 16.46 -0.83
CA SER A 26 -4.48 16.81 -1.44
C SER A 26 -3.51 15.64 -1.26
N LEU A 27 -2.52 15.54 -2.13
CA LEU A 27 -1.57 14.44 -2.06
C LEU A 27 -0.76 14.49 -0.77
N ARG A 28 -0.51 15.69 -0.25
CA ARG A 28 0.15 15.87 1.03
C ARG A 28 -0.67 15.26 2.17
N LYS A 29 -1.97 15.56 2.19
CA LYS A 29 -2.86 15.01 3.22
C LYS A 29 -2.99 13.51 3.11
N PHE A 30 -3.01 13.01 1.88
CA PHE A 30 -3.06 11.57 1.67
C PHE A 30 -1.81 10.90 2.23
N ALA A 31 -0.63 11.47 1.97
CA ALA A 31 0.61 10.95 2.52
C ALA A 31 0.59 10.95 4.06
N GLU A 32 0.10 12.04 4.65
CA GLU A 32 -0.02 12.13 6.10
C GLU A 32 -0.95 11.07 6.65
N TYR A 33 -2.05 10.83 5.97
CA TYR A 33 -3.00 9.80 6.36
C TYR A 33 -2.36 8.41 6.35
N LEU A 34 -1.60 8.10 5.30
CA LEU A 34 -0.94 6.80 5.21
C LEU A 34 0.11 6.61 6.29
N MET A 35 0.74 7.69 6.73
CA MET A 35 1.84 7.60 7.68
C MET A 35 1.45 7.89 9.12
N GLU A 36 0.16 8.03 9.38
CA GLU A 36 -0.32 8.46 10.69
C GLU A 36 0.24 7.64 11.85
N CYS A 37 0.29 6.32 11.70
CA CYS A 37 0.78 5.42 12.74
C CYS A 37 2.17 4.87 12.45
N MET A 38 2.84 5.39 11.44
CA MET A 38 4.16 4.88 11.04
C MET A 38 5.25 5.78 11.61
N ALA A 39 6.46 5.22 11.69
CA ALA A 39 7.61 5.98 12.15
C ALA A 39 7.83 7.18 11.25
N LYS A 40 7.94 8.36 11.86
CA LYS A 40 8.08 9.61 11.10
C LYS A 40 9.54 9.99 10.85
N ASP A 41 10.45 9.21 11.39
CA ASP A 41 11.88 9.47 11.26
C ASP A 41 12.48 8.55 10.22
N GLY A 42 13.50 9.03 9.54
CA GLY A 42 14.29 8.19 8.66
C GLY A 42 13.80 8.14 7.23
N ASP A 43 14.25 7.13 6.52
CA ASP A 43 14.14 7.06 5.07
C ASP A 43 12.78 6.57 4.57
N GLY A 44 11.90 6.16 5.46
CA GLY A 44 10.60 5.64 5.09
C GLY A 44 9.53 6.71 4.87
N LYS A 45 9.92 7.96 4.90
CA LYS A 45 8.95 9.04 4.82
C LYS A 45 8.40 9.18 3.39
N VAL A 46 7.08 9.17 3.27
CA VAL A 46 6.42 9.33 1.98
C VAL A 46 6.14 10.81 1.76
N SER A 47 6.62 11.32 0.64
CA SER A 47 6.43 12.71 0.27
C SER A 47 5.33 12.84 -0.78
N HIS A 48 4.94 14.07 -1.03
CA HIS A 48 4.01 14.41 -2.09
C HIS A 48 4.50 13.87 -3.45
N ALA A 49 5.80 14.01 -3.73
CA ALA A 49 6.38 13.52 -4.99
C ALA A 49 6.27 11.99 -5.09
N THR A 50 6.40 11.30 -3.97
CA THR A 50 6.26 9.84 -3.94
C THR A 50 4.85 9.43 -4.33
N ILE A 51 3.84 10.14 -3.81
CA ILE A 51 2.44 9.86 -4.15
C ILE A 51 2.20 10.07 -5.65
N ILE A 52 2.79 11.12 -6.23
CA ILE A 52 2.66 11.36 -7.66
C ILE A 52 3.19 10.16 -8.46
N ASN A 53 4.32 9.59 -8.04
CA ASN A 53 4.86 8.41 -8.70
C ASN A 53 3.88 7.24 -8.66
N TRP A 54 3.23 7.02 -7.53
CA TRP A 54 2.23 5.95 -7.42
C TRP A 54 1.05 6.22 -8.34
N LYS A 55 0.59 7.46 -8.43
CA LYS A 55 -0.50 7.83 -9.35
C LYS A 55 -0.12 7.59 -10.80
N ASN A 56 1.16 7.61 -11.10
CA ASN A 56 1.65 7.35 -12.45
C ASN A 56 1.95 5.87 -12.71
N GLY A 57 1.63 5.02 -11.74
CA GLY A 57 1.74 3.57 -11.93
C GLY A 57 2.99 2.94 -11.36
N LYS A 58 3.83 3.72 -10.69
CA LYS A 58 5.00 3.16 -10.00
C LYS A 58 4.56 2.64 -8.64
N PRO A 59 4.86 1.38 -8.31
CA PRO A 59 4.38 0.84 -7.04
C PRO A 59 5.15 1.40 -5.86
N PRO A 60 4.50 1.48 -4.69
CA PRO A 60 5.20 1.80 -3.46
C PRO A 60 6.26 0.75 -3.14
N ALA A 61 7.26 1.12 -2.34
CA ALA A 61 8.28 0.18 -1.92
C ALA A 61 7.66 -0.94 -1.08
N THR A 62 8.14 -2.16 -1.29
CA THR A 62 7.61 -3.32 -0.57
C THR A 62 7.76 -3.15 0.95
N ASP A 63 8.91 -2.67 1.39
CA ASP A 63 9.15 -2.48 2.83
C ASP A 63 8.14 -1.51 3.45
N PHE A 64 7.83 -0.44 2.73
CA PHE A 64 6.84 0.52 3.21
C PHE A 64 5.46 -0.14 3.36
N LEU A 65 5.07 -0.92 2.36
CA LEU A 65 3.77 -1.60 2.40
C LEU A 65 3.70 -2.64 3.52
N GLU A 66 4.80 -3.36 3.73
CA GLU A 66 4.86 -4.33 4.81
C GLU A 66 4.77 -3.65 6.18
N ASP A 67 5.40 -2.50 6.31
CA ASP A 67 5.29 -1.72 7.55
C ASP A 67 3.85 -1.30 7.81
N MET A 68 3.12 -0.92 6.76
CA MET A 68 1.71 -0.58 6.91
C MET A 68 0.90 -1.77 7.41
N LEU A 69 1.19 -2.97 6.91
CA LEU A 69 0.50 -4.17 7.39
C LEU A 69 0.80 -4.44 8.87
N ALA A 70 1.98 -4.05 9.33
CA ALA A 70 2.38 -4.27 10.71
C ALA A 70 1.75 -3.28 11.69
N VAL A 71 1.51 -2.03 11.24
CA VAL A 71 1.05 -0.99 12.16
C VAL A 71 -0.46 -0.77 12.12
N TYR A 72 -1.14 -1.12 11.04
CA TYR A 72 -2.58 -0.89 10.94
C TYR A 72 -3.35 -2.18 11.15
N PRO A 73 -4.51 -2.12 11.82
CA PRO A 73 -5.33 -3.32 11.99
C PRO A 73 -5.96 -3.75 10.67
N THR A 74 -6.35 -5.01 10.59
CA THR A 74 -6.90 -5.58 9.35
C THR A 74 -8.17 -4.89 8.89
N SER A 75 -8.90 -4.25 9.80
CA SER A 75 -10.13 -3.53 9.45
C SER A 75 -9.87 -2.13 8.91
N ASP A 76 -8.64 -1.65 9.01
CA ASP A 76 -8.30 -0.31 8.55
C ASP A 76 -8.13 -0.30 7.03
N ARG A 77 -8.63 0.75 6.38
CA ARG A 77 -8.49 0.87 4.92
C ARG A 77 -7.04 0.90 4.47
N ARG A 78 -6.16 1.45 5.31
CA ARG A 78 -4.72 1.51 4.98
C ARG A 78 -4.11 0.12 4.92
N PHE A 79 -4.57 -0.79 5.78
CA PHE A 79 -4.16 -2.18 5.72
C PHE A 79 -4.58 -2.80 4.37
N GLN A 80 -5.84 -2.59 3.99
CA GLN A 80 -6.35 -3.11 2.72
C GLN A 80 -5.63 -2.50 1.53
N PHE A 81 -5.35 -1.21 1.59
CA PHE A 81 -4.59 -0.52 0.55
C PHE A 81 -3.21 -1.17 0.36
N ALA A 82 -2.51 -1.42 1.46
CA ALA A 82 -1.19 -2.05 1.40
C ALA A 82 -1.26 -3.45 0.80
N LEU A 83 -2.28 -4.24 1.18
CA LEU A 83 -2.47 -5.57 0.62
C LEU A 83 -2.70 -5.52 -0.89
N ARG A 84 -3.57 -4.61 -1.34
CA ARG A 84 -3.87 -4.47 -2.76
C ARG A 84 -2.62 -4.10 -3.56
N MET A 85 -1.82 -3.18 -3.01
CA MET A 85 -0.58 -2.77 -3.67
C MET A 85 0.42 -3.91 -3.75
N LEU A 86 0.57 -4.67 -2.66
CA LEU A 86 1.48 -5.81 -2.66
C LEU A 86 1.02 -6.89 -3.63
N ALA A 87 -0.28 -7.15 -3.69
CA ALA A 87 -0.81 -8.13 -4.62
C ALA A 87 -0.57 -7.70 -6.07
N ALA A 88 -0.67 -6.40 -6.35
CA ALA A 88 -0.41 -5.88 -7.69
C ALA A 88 1.07 -6.00 -8.07
N LYS A 89 1.96 -5.79 -7.10
CA LYS A 89 3.40 -5.88 -7.34
C LYS A 89 3.87 -7.31 -7.53
N SER A 90 3.34 -8.23 -6.75
CA SER A 90 3.83 -9.61 -6.71
C SER A 90 2.66 -10.57 -6.53
N PRO A 91 1.88 -10.78 -7.60
CA PRO A 91 0.67 -11.62 -7.48
C PRO A 91 0.94 -13.06 -7.06
N HIS A 92 2.11 -13.62 -7.38
CA HIS A 92 2.39 -15.00 -6.95
C HIS A 92 2.80 -15.11 -5.49
N ILE A 93 3.23 -14.01 -4.89
CA ILE A 93 3.59 -13.99 -3.47
C ILE A 93 2.40 -13.48 -2.66
N TRP A 94 1.76 -12.44 -3.13
CA TRP A 94 0.68 -11.75 -2.44
C TRP A 94 -0.69 -12.00 -3.06
N GLY A 95 -0.81 -13.06 -3.87
CA GLY A 95 -2.11 -13.50 -4.35
C GLY A 95 -2.88 -14.15 -3.21
N LYS A 96 -4.05 -14.70 -3.54
CA LYS A 96 -5.00 -15.19 -2.54
C LYS A 96 -4.36 -16.00 -1.41
N ASP A 97 -3.58 -17.02 -1.77
CA ASP A 97 -2.98 -17.89 -0.74
C ASP A 97 -1.76 -17.27 -0.10
N GLY A 98 -0.99 -16.54 -0.89
CA GLY A 98 0.20 -15.86 -0.40
C GLY A 98 -0.13 -14.80 0.63
N ILE A 99 -1.22 -14.06 0.40
CA ILE A 99 -1.66 -13.05 1.36
C ILE A 99 -2.03 -13.68 2.69
N VAL A 100 -2.81 -14.76 2.65
CA VAL A 100 -3.22 -15.44 3.88
C VAL A 100 -2.01 -15.95 4.66
N TRP A 101 -1.06 -16.57 3.95
CA TRP A 101 0.14 -17.09 4.61
C TRP A 101 0.98 -15.96 5.20
N SER A 102 1.18 -14.89 4.44
CA SER A 102 2.00 -13.78 4.89
C SER A 102 1.39 -13.07 6.09
N LEU A 103 0.07 -12.94 6.12
CA LEU A 103 -0.59 -12.33 7.26
C LEU A 103 -0.39 -13.16 8.52
N LYS A 104 -0.50 -14.47 8.41
CA LYS A 104 -0.30 -15.35 9.56
C LYS A 104 1.13 -15.25 10.10
N ALA A 105 2.10 -15.05 9.21
CA ALA A 105 3.50 -14.97 9.62
C ALA A 105 3.86 -13.62 10.21
N ARG A 106 3.18 -12.55 9.82
CA ARG A 106 3.56 -11.19 10.19
C ARG A 106 2.74 -10.60 11.32
N LEU A 107 1.48 -10.95 11.40
CA LEU A 107 0.65 -10.38 12.46
C LEU A 107 1.01 -11.03 13.79
N PRO A 108 1.01 -10.26 14.88
CA PRO A 108 1.19 -10.86 16.19
C PRO A 108 0.06 -11.85 16.40
N LYS A 109 0.40 -12.96 17.03
CA LYS A 109 -0.61 -13.96 17.29
C LYS A 109 -1.67 -13.36 18.20
N ALA A 110 -2.88 -13.34 17.69
CA ALA A 110 -3.99 -12.89 18.52
C ALA A 110 -4.19 -13.91 19.60
N GLU A 111 -4.10 -13.50 20.78
CA GLU A 111 -4.24 -14.40 21.91
C GLU A 111 -5.64 -14.46 22.37
#